data_49ec236ca03ca2459b0c1b9b6506fce0
#
_entry.id   49ec236ca03ca2459b0c1b9b6506fce0
#
_cell.length_a   1.000
_cell.length_b   1.000
_cell.length_c   1.000
_cell.angle_alpha   90.00
_cell.angle_beta   90.00
_cell.angle_gamma   90.00
#
_symmetry.space_group_name_H-M   'P 1'
#
loop_
_entity.id
_entity.type
_entity.pdbx_description
1 polymer ?
#
loop_
_entity_poly.entity_id
_entity_poly.type
_entity_poly.pdbx_seq_one_letter_code
_entity_poly.pdbx_strand_id
1 'polypeptide(L)'
;MRQEGDAGFTLLEVLVALVVFGFLMLGLGRGVDFGMRAWDRQTRGIAARGELDAVDRALRGLIGRLDPTTDVAGRAHGVGFTSRLPAMATLATREADMALGVDGARRLMLRWTPHLHAQRFGPPPAPEEAELLRGIERLDLAYWPRSGSGWRDAWSGHEPPAMIRVRVMFPAGDARHWPDIVAAPMRDSAND
;
A
#
# COMPACT_ATOMS: atom_id res chain seq x y z
N MET A 1 60.16 -16.32 52.78
CA MET A 1 58.70 -16.60 52.63
C MET A 1 57.98 -15.29 52.93
N ARG A 2 57.41 -14.61 51.90
CA ARG A 2 56.56 -13.44 52.10
C ARG A 2 55.13 -13.98 52.26
N GLN A 3 54.50 -13.68 53.40
CA GLN A 3 53.07 -13.86 53.56
C GLN A 3 52.39 -12.75 52.83
N GLU A 4 51.71 -13.08 51.77
CA GLU A 4 50.70 -12.22 51.13
C GLU A 4 49.52 -12.17 52.07
N GLY A 5 49.26 -10.98 52.61
CA GLY A 5 48.12 -10.76 53.47
C GLY A 5 46.83 -10.86 52.69
N ASP A 6 45.92 -11.75 53.11
CA ASP A 6 44.51 -11.81 52.64
C ASP A 6 43.86 -10.46 52.97
N ALA A 7 43.78 -9.58 51.98
CA ALA A 7 43.00 -8.37 52.06
C ALA A 7 41.52 -8.76 51.92
N GLY A 8 40.85 -8.98 53.05
CA GLY A 8 39.40 -9.21 53.08
C GLY A 8 38.65 -7.94 52.61
N PHE A 9 37.63 -8.11 51.77
CA PHE A 9 36.74 -7.04 51.35
C PHE A 9 36.11 -6.33 52.53
N THR A 10 36.16 -5.01 52.54
CA THR A 10 35.50 -4.21 53.58
C THR A 10 34.00 -4.15 53.31
N LEU A 11 33.20 -4.10 54.37
CA LEU A 11 31.74 -3.98 54.30
C LEU A 11 31.31 -2.74 53.49
N LEU A 12 32.10 -1.66 53.55
CA LEU A 12 31.90 -0.44 52.81
C LEU A 12 32.09 -0.66 51.30
N GLU A 13 33.09 -1.43 50.90
CA GLU A 13 33.38 -1.71 49.47
C GLU A 13 32.26 -2.53 48.83
N VAL A 14 31.71 -3.49 49.54
CA VAL A 14 30.55 -4.29 49.08
C VAL A 14 29.31 -3.38 48.95
N LEU A 15 29.10 -2.47 49.91
CA LEU A 15 27.97 -1.56 49.86
C LEU A 15 28.05 -0.61 48.66
N VAL A 16 29.25 0.00 48.43
CA VAL A 16 29.47 0.85 47.27
C VAL A 16 29.32 0.10 45.97
N ALA A 17 29.83 -1.13 45.88
CA ALA A 17 29.68 -1.97 44.69
C ALA A 17 28.20 -2.28 44.38
N LEU A 18 27.39 -2.57 45.39
CA LEU A 18 25.97 -2.80 45.24
C LEU A 18 25.20 -1.54 44.78
N VAL A 19 25.54 -0.38 45.30
CA VAL A 19 24.94 0.89 44.86
C VAL A 19 25.30 1.19 43.43
N VAL A 20 26.57 1.06 43.02
CA VAL A 20 26.99 1.25 41.62
C VAL A 20 26.33 0.25 40.71
N PHE A 21 26.26 -1.02 41.12
CA PHE A 21 25.56 -2.06 40.36
C PHE A 21 24.08 -1.74 40.17
N GLY A 22 23.41 -1.25 41.22
CA GLY A 22 22.00 -0.81 41.14
C GLY A 22 21.79 0.32 40.12
N PHE A 23 22.68 1.32 40.12
CA PHE A 23 22.64 2.40 39.11
C PHE A 23 22.88 1.90 37.68
N LEU A 24 23.80 0.93 37.49
CA LEU A 24 24.05 0.32 36.20
C LEU A 24 22.84 -0.45 35.71
N MET A 25 22.16 -1.21 36.57
CA MET A 25 20.94 -1.93 36.22
C MET A 25 19.78 -1.01 35.86
N LEU A 26 19.60 0.09 36.60
CA LEU A 26 18.62 1.12 36.30
C LEU A 26 18.91 1.80 34.92
N GLY A 27 20.18 2.12 34.66
CA GLY A 27 20.62 2.71 33.40
C GLY A 27 20.39 1.76 32.21
N LEU A 28 20.74 0.49 32.38
CA LEU A 28 20.53 -0.56 31.35
C LEU A 28 19.05 -0.76 31.04
N GLY A 29 18.21 -0.86 32.07
CA GLY A 29 16.76 -1.02 31.89
C GLY A 29 16.16 0.12 31.06
N ARG A 30 16.50 1.38 31.38
CA ARG A 30 16.04 2.54 30.61
C ARG A 30 16.58 2.56 29.19
N GLY A 31 17.81 2.13 28.97
CA GLY A 31 18.42 2.00 27.64
C GLY A 31 17.71 0.99 26.76
N VAL A 32 17.34 -0.17 27.31
CA VAL A 32 16.58 -1.21 26.60
C VAL A 32 15.19 -0.70 26.21
N ASP A 33 14.46 -0.06 27.13
CA ASP A 33 13.13 0.51 26.85
C ASP A 33 13.16 1.58 25.77
N PHE A 34 14.21 2.40 25.73
CA PHE A 34 14.41 3.39 24.69
C PHE A 34 14.71 2.72 23.35
N GLY A 35 15.58 1.73 23.32
CA GLY A 35 15.94 0.96 22.13
C GLY A 35 14.73 0.24 21.53
N MET A 36 13.91 -0.42 22.35
CA MET A 36 12.70 -1.10 21.89
C MET A 36 11.69 -0.13 21.28
N ARG A 37 11.47 1.03 21.92
CA ARG A 37 10.57 2.06 21.38
C ARG A 37 11.07 2.67 20.06
N ALA A 38 12.38 2.82 19.89
CA ALA A 38 12.98 3.27 18.64
C ALA A 38 12.81 2.22 17.54
N TRP A 39 13.04 0.96 17.87
CA TRP A 39 12.85 -0.18 16.97
C TRP A 39 11.40 -0.31 16.47
N ASP A 40 10.43 -0.21 17.38
CA ASP A 40 9.00 -0.29 17.03
C ASP A 40 8.56 0.85 16.10
N ARG A 41 9.11 2.05 16.24
CA ARG A 41 8.82 3.16 15.34
C ARG A 41 9.39 2.91 13.94
N GLN A 42 10.62 2.39 13.88
CA GLN A 42 11.30 2.08 12.62
C GLN A 42 10.60 0.94 11.88
N THR A 43 10.24 -0.13 12.59
CA THR A 43 9.55 -1.29 12.01
C THR A 43 8.18 -0.91 11.46
N ARG A 44 7.41 -0.08 12.18
CA ARG A 44 6.13 0.43 11.68
C ARG A 44 6.29 1.31 10.45
N GLY A 45 7.32 2.15 10.38
CA GLY A 45 7.63 2.97 9.21
C GLY A 45 8.02 2.14 7.98
N ILE A 46 8.76 1.05 8.16
CA ILE A 46 9.14 0.12 7.08
C ILE A 46 7.91 -0.65 6.59
N ALA A 47 7.08 -1.16 7.49
CA ALA A 47 5.86 -1.89 7.13
C ALA A 47 4.88 -1.00 6.35
N ALA A 48 4.66 0.25 6.79
CA ALA A 48 3.79 1.19 6.10
C ALA A 48 4.29 1.54 4.68
N ARG A 49 5.61 1.70 4.49
CA ARG A 49 6.19 1.91 3.15
C ARG A 49 6.03 0.68 2.27
N GLY A 50 6.27 -0.52 2.81
CA GLY A 50 6.08 -1.78 2.08
C GLY A 50 4.64 -1.99 1.60
N GLU A 51 3.65 -1.59 2.41
CA GLU A 51 2.23 -1.61 2.03
C GLU A 51 1.96 -0.65 0.86
N LEU A 52 2.44 0.60 0.94
CA LEU A 52 2.27 1.59 -0.13
C LEU A 52 2.95 1.13 -1.43
N ASP A 53 4.16 0.59 -1.35
CA ASP A 53 4.90 0.07 -2.52
C ASP A 53 4.18 -1.13 -3.16
N ALA A 54 3.55 -1.98 -2.36
CA ALA A 54 2.76 -3.10 -2.87
C ALA A 54 1.52 -2.62 -3.63
N VAL A 55 0.82 -1.62 -3.08
CA VAL A 55 -0.35 -1.02 -3.71
C VAL A 55 0.04 -0.25 -4.98
N ASP A 56 1.15 0.49 -4.98
CA ASP A 56 1.67 1.17 -6.19
C ASP A 56 1.90 0.16 -7.33
N ARG A 57 2.61 -0.93 -7.03
CA ARG A 57 2.86 -1.98 -8.03
C ARG A 57 1.58 -2.64 -8.52
N ALA A 58 0.63 -2.89 -7.62
CA ALA A 58 -0.66 -3.49 -8.00
C ALA A 58 -1.45 -2.55 -8.92
N LEU A 59 -1.57 -1.27 -8.59
CA LEU A 59 -2.29 -0.28 -9.39
C LEU A 59 -1.64 -0.07 -10.75
N ARG A 60 -0.31 0.07 -10.83
CA ARG A 60 0.41 0.14 -12.11
C ARG A 60 0.20 -1.12 -12.95
N GLY A 61 0.25 -2.28 -12.31
CA GLY A 61 0.01 -3.54 -12.99
C GLY A 61 -1.42 -3.69 -13.51
N LEU A 62 -2.43 -3.23 -12.76
CA LEU A 62 -3.83 -3.24 -13.19
C LEU A 62 -4.07 -2.28 -14.35
N ILE A 63 -3.58 -1.04 -14.23
CA ILE A 63 -3.69 -0.03 -15.30
C ILE A 63 -2.92 -0.48 -16.55
N GLY A 64 -1.74 -1.05 -16.37
CA GLY A 64 -0.93 -1.55 -17.48
C GLY A 64 -1.61 -2.66 -18.28
N ARG A 65 -2.39 -3.52 -17.62
CA ARG A 65 -3.13 -4.62 -18.25
C ARG A 65 -4.57 -4.27 -18.62
N LEU A 66 -4.91 -2.99 -18.60
CA LEU A 66 -6.21 -2.50 -19.02
C LEU A 66 -6.49 -2.92 -20.48
N ASP A 67 -7.65 -3.53 -20.72
CA ASP A 67 -8.03 -3.97 -22.05
C ASP A 67 -8.29 -2.75 -22.94
N PRO A 68 -7.58 -2.62 -24.09
CA PRO A 68 -7.75 -1.50 -24.99
C PRO A 68 -9.08 -1.48 -25.76
N THR A 69 -9.83 -2.57 -25.73
CA THR A 69 -11.08 -2.74 -26.49
C THR A 69 -12.34 -2.51 -25.67
N THR A 70 -12.19 -2.32 -24.35
CA THR A 70 -13.32 -2.15 -23.42
C THR A 70 -13.46 -0.73 -22.93
N ASP A 71 -14.67 -0.39 -22.51
CA ASP A 71 -14.98 0.94 -22.00
C ASP A 71 -14.25 1.24 -20.69
N VAL A 72 -13.71 2.44 -20.60
CA VAL A 72 -13.23 3.01 -19.35
C VAL A 72 -14.21 4.07 -18.89
N ALA A 73 -14.78 3.88 -17.71
CA ALA A 73 -15.66 4.84 -17.06
C ALA A 73 -14.95 5.42 -15.82
N GLY A 74 -14.37 6.59 -15.97
CA GLY A 74 -13.60 7.27 -14.94
C GLY A 74 -14.26 8.54 -14.45
N ARG A 75 -14.17 8.77 -13.12
CA ARG A 75 -14.55 10.01 -12.44
C ARG A 75 -13.42 10.43 -11.51
N ALA A 76 -13.50 11.63 -10.95
CA ALA A 76 -12.49 12.15 -10.04
C ALA A 76 -12.17 11.24 -8.84
N HIS A 77 -13.12 10.42 -8.36
CA HIS A 77 -12.97 9.62 -7.14
C HIS A 77 -13.20 8.12 -7.35
N GLY A 78 -13.30 7.68 -8.59
CA GLY A 78 -13.49 6.26 -8.90
C GLY A 78 -13.34 5.98 -10.38
N VAL A 79 -12.89 4.78 -10.71
CA VAL A 79 -12.72 4.33 -12.09
C VAL A 79 -13.17 2.89 -12.22
N GLY A 80 -13.93 2.61 -13.29
CA GLY A 80 -14.30 1.29 -13.74
C GLY A 80 -13.64 1.00 -15.09
N PHE A 81 -13.09 -0.20 -15.25
CA PHE A 81 -12.44 -0.67 -16.47
C PHE A 81 -12.34 -2.18 -16.49
N THR A 82 -12.19 -2.76 -17.66
CA THR A 82 -11.86 -4.18 -17.78
C THR A 82 -10.36 -4.37 -17.84
N SER A 83 -9.85 -5.35 -17.11
CA SER A 83 -8.43 -5.70 -17.09
C SER A 83 -8.23 -7.20 -17.02
N ARG A 84 -7.09 -7.67 -17.53
CA ARG A 84 -6.68 -9.06 -17.38
C ARG A 84 -6.16 -9.33 -15.99
N LEU A 85 -6.71 -10.36 -15.35
CA LEU A 85 -6.25 -10.83 -14.06
C LEU A 85 -4.92 -11.55 -14.17
N PRO A 86 -4.06 -11.48 -13.12
CA PRO A 86 -2.88 -12.34 -13.03
C PRO A 86 -3.28 -13.82 -13.14
N ALA A 87 -2.39 -14.64 -13.71
CA ALA A 87 -2.63 -16.08 -13.91
C ALA A 87 -2.93 -16.89 -12.62
N MET A 88 -2.74 -16.28 -11.45
CA MET A 88 -3.02 -16.86 -10.13
C MET A 88 -4.46 -16.62 -9.64
N ALA A 89 -5.26 -15.83 -10.37
CA ALA A 89 -6.66 -15.64 -10.00
C ALA A 89 -7.46 -16.87 -10.40
N THR A 90 -8.20 -17.44 -9.45
CA THR A 90 -9.03 -18.66 -9.60
C THR A 90 -10.32 -18.43 -10.40
N LEU A 91 -10.42 -17.35 -11.16
CA LEU A 91 -11.61 -17.05 -11.96
C LEU A 91 -11.64 -17.84 -13.26
N ALA A 92 -12.83 -18.23 -13.66
CA ALA A 92 -13.09 -18.97 -14.91
C ALA A 92 -12.77 -18.17 -16.18
N THR A 93 -12.58 -16.85 -16.06
CA THR A 93 -12.25 -15.93 -17.15
C THR A 93 -10.95 -15.18 -16.80
N ARG A 94 -10.14 -14.91 -17.83
CA ARG A 94 -8.91 -14.11 -17.69
C ARG A 94 -9.17 -12.61 -17.59
N GLU A 95 -10.39 -12.17 -17.86
CA GLU A 95 -10.80 -10.77 -17.88
C GLU A 95 -11.84 -10.51 -16.80
N ALA A 96 -11.72 -9.38 -16.14
CA ALA A 96 -12.64 -8.96 -15.10
C ALA A 96 -12.96 -7.48 -15.24
N ASP A 97 -14.22 -7.14 -14.98
CA ASP A 97 -14.66 -5.77 -14.81
C ASP A 97 -14.30 -5.30 -13.42
N MET A 98 -13.44 -4.31 -13.35
CA MET A 98 -12.86 -3.80 -12.13
C MET A 98 -13.39 -2.41 -11.79
N ALA A 99 -13.58 -2.15 -10.52
CA ALA A 99 -13.91 -0.83 -10.01
C ALA A 99 -12.98 -0.49 -8.84
N LEU A 100 -12.28 0.63 -8.95
CA LEU A 100 -11.43 1.19 -7.90
C LEU A 100 -12.12 2.43 -7.31
N GLY A 101 -12.19 2.51 -6.00
CA GLY A 101 -12.79 3.63 -5.31
C GLY A 101 -12.58 3.58 -3.81
N VAL A 102 -13.04 4.60 -3.11
CA VAL A 102 -13.02 4.69 -1.65
C VAL A 102 -14.40 4.41 -1.10
N ASP A 103 -14.48 3.57 -0.09
CA ASP A 103 -15.72 3.29 0.61
C ASP A 103 -15.99 4.27 1.76
N GLY A 104 -17.18 4.14 2.38
CA GLY A 104 -17.58 4.98 3.51
C GLY A 104 -16.72 4.77 4.79
N ALA A 105 -15.94 3.71 4.87
CA ALA A 105 -15.02 3.42 5.96
C ALA A 105 -13.59 3.93 5.68
N ARG A 106 -13.40 4.79 4.67
CA ARG A 106 -12.11 5.35 4.26
C ARG A 106 -11.09 4.29 3.85
N ARG A 107 -11.55 3.26 3.15
CA ARG A 107 -10.72 2.20 2.60
C ARG A 107 -10.66 2.32 1.09
N LEU A 108 -9.48 2.18 0.51
CA LEU A 108 -9.29 2.02 -0.92
C LEU A 108 -9.66 0.59 -1.28
N MET A 109 -10.74 0.43 -2.03
CA MET A 109 -11.30 -0.85 -2.40
C MET A 109 -11.13 -1.10 -3.90
N LEU A 110 -10.69 -2.31 -4.23
CA LEU A 110 -10.77 -2.86 -5.58
C LEU A 110 -11.88 -3.90 -5.58
N ARG A 111 -12.88 -3.71 -6.45
CA ARG A 111 -13.96 -4.66 -6.69
C ARG A 111 -13.82 -5.22 -8.07
N TRP A 112 -14.15 -6.49 -8.25
CA TRP A 112 -14.14 -7.10 -9.59
C TRP A 112 -15.23 -8.15 -9.74
N THR A 113 -15.70 -8.27 -10.98
CA THR A 113 -16.60 -9.34 -11.42
C THR A 113 -16.02 -9.96 -12.69
N PRO A 114 -16.22 -11.26 -12.93
CA PRO A 114 -15.80 -11.88 -14.18
C PRO A 114 -16.39 -11.14 -15.38
N HIS A 115 -15.56 -10.71 -16.34
CA HIS A 115 -16.05 -10.14 -17.59
C HIS A 115 -16.65 -11.25 -18.46
N LEU A 116 -17.90 -11.11 -18.87
CA LEU A 116 -18.64 -12.11 -19.62
C LEU A 116 -19.03 -11.53 -20.98
N HIS A 117 -18.50 -12.12 -22.05
CA HIS A 117 -18.81 -11.72 -23.42
C HIS A 117 -20.23 -12.18 -23.88
N ALA A 118 -20.90 -13.02 -23.09
CA ALA A 118 -22.24 -13.55 -23.43
C ALA A 118 -23.28 -13.12 -22.38
N GLN A 119 -24.50 -12.87 -22.82
CA GLN A 119 -25.63 -12.65 -21.93
C GLN A 119 -25.87 -13.88 -21.06
N ARG A 120 -25.84 -13.68 -19.76
CA ARG A 120 -26.08 -14.74 -18.79
C ARG A 120 -27.55 -14.86 -18.47
N PHE A 121 -28.04 -16.09 -18.47
CA PHE A 121 -29.36 -16.40 -17.90
C PHE A 121 -29.15 -16.60 -16.38
N GLY A 122 -29.60 -15.63 -15.58
CA GLY A 122 -29.50 -15.68 -14.10
C GLY A 122 -28.99 -14.40 -13.46
N PRO A 123 -29.02 -14.31 -12.13
CA PRO A 123 -28.52 -13.13 -11.43
C PRO A 123 -27.01 -12.95 -11.64
N PRO A 124 -26.51 -11.69 -11.70
CA PRO A 124 -25.09 -11.43 -11.84
C PRO A 124 -24.33 -12.02 -10.65
N PRO A 125 -23.08 -12.50 -10.85
CA PRO A 125 -22.25 -12.97 -9.74
C PRO A 125 -22.02 -11.83 -8.75
N ALA A 126 -21.97 -12.17 -7.47
CA ALA A 126 -21.58 -11.21 -6.46
C ALA A 126 -20.16 -10.71 -6.76
N PRO A 127 -19.91 -9.40 -6.68
CA PRO A 127 -18.57 -8.87 -6.86
C PRO A 127 -17.64 -9.39 -5.75
N GLU A 128 -16.44 -9.78 -6.14
CA GLU A 128 -15.35 -9.98 -5.20
C GLU A 128 -14.70 -8.63 -4.89
N GLU A 129 -14.15 -8.48 -3.71
CA GLU A 129 -13.51 -7.24 -3.30
C GLU A 129 -12.24 -7.47 -2.51
N ALA A 130 -11.27 -6.58 -2.69
CA ALA A 130 -10.06 -6.52 -1.91
C ALA A 130 -9.84 -5.11 -1.36
N GLU A 131 -9.48 -5.05 -0.10
CA GLU A 131 -9.01 -3.84 0.53
C GLU A 131 -7.54 -3.64 0.18
N LEU A 132 -7.22 -2.52 -0.47
CA LEU A 132 -5.86 -2.18 -0.86
C LEU A 132 -5.15 -1.32 0.19
N LEU A 133 -5.88 -0.41 0.85
CA LEU A 133 -5.31 0.53 1.80
C LEU A 133 -6.38 1.07 2.74
N ARG A 134 -6.00 1.34 4.00
CA ARG A 134 -6.87 1.91 5.04
C ARG A 134 -6.53 3.34 5.40
N GLY A 135 -7.53 4.04 5.95
CA GLY A 135 -7.35 5.36 6.56
C GLY A 135 -6.97 6.42 5.54
N ILE A 136 -7.50 6.34 4.32
CA ILE A 136 -7.33 7.39 3.33
C ILE A 136 -8.44 8.42 3.49
N GLU A 137 -8.13 9.67 3.21
CA GLU A 137 -9.11 10.74 3.23
C GLU A 137 -9.86 10.81 1.90
N ARG A 138 -9.10 10.78 0.79
CA ARG A 138 -9.64 10.96 -0.55
C ARG A 138 -8.75 10.29 -1.60
N LEU A 139 -9.39 9.83 -2.66
CA LEU A 139 -8.77 9.38 -3.89
C LEU A 139 -9.06 10.43 -4.97
N ASP A 140 -8.02 10.94 -5.62
CA ASP A 140 -8.16 11.83 -6.78
C ASP A 140 -7.60 11.13 -8.02
N LEU A 141 -8.44 11.01 -9.04
CA LEU A 141 -8.10 10.41 -10.32
C LEU A 141 -8.10 11.48 -11.41
N ALA A 142 -7.14 11.40 -12.32
CA ALA A 142 -7.12 12.24 -13.50
C ALA A 142 -6.65 11.44 -14.71
N TYR A 143 -7.14 11.80 -15.87
CA TYR A 143 -7.01 11.08 -17.12
C TYR A 143 -6.36 11.96 -18.18
N TRP A 144 -5.29 11.47 -18.81
CA TRP A 144 -4.65 12.17 -19.90
C TRP A 144 -5.15 11.61 -21.24
N PRO A 145 -5.70 12.44 -22.14
CA PRO A 145 -6.19 11.98 -23.44
C PRO A 145 -5.04 11.57 -24.36
N ARG A 146 -5.31 10.68 -25.33
CA ARG A 146 -4.33 10.33 -26.37
C ARG A 146 -4.11 11.47 -27.36
N SER A 147 -5.18 12.22 -27.65
CA SER A 147 -5.18 13.41 -28.51
C SER A 147 -5.63 14.62 -27.72
N GLY A 148 -4.89 15.73 -27.82
CA GLY A 148 -5.12 16.92 -27.03
C GLY A 148 -4.15 17.05 -25.85
N SER A 149 -4.41 18.01 -24.97
CA SER A 149 -3.56 18.33 -23.83
C SER A 149 -4.37 18.53 -22.55
N GLY A 150 -3.71 18.31 -21.42
CA GLY A 150 -4.26 18.55 -20.09
C GLY A 150 -4.92 17.34 -19.43
N TRP A 151 -4.84 17.31 -18.12
CA TRP A 151 -5.50 16.32 -17.29
C TRP A 151 -7.00 16.63 -17.18
N ARG A 152 -7.81 15.58 -17.25
CA ARG A 152 -9.27 15.63 -17.07
C ARG A 152 -9.65 14.83 -15.83
N ASP A 153 -10.66 15.26 -15.12
CA ASP A 153 -11.19 14.62 -13.91
C ASP A 153 -12.28 13.57 -14.19
N ALA A 154 -12.66 13.42 -15.47
CA ALA A 154 -13.58 12.40 -15.93
C ALA A 154 -13.12 11.80 -17.25
N TRP A 155 -13.47 10.54 -17.45
CA TRP A 155 -13.23 9.79 -18.70
C TRP A 155 -14.40 8.89 -19.00
N SER A 156 -14.82 8.87 -20.26
CA SER A 156 -15.82 7.93 -20.78
C SER A 156 -15.54 7.63 -22.24
N GLY A 157 -15.54 6.36 -22.61
CA GLY A 157 -15.39 5.94 -24.00
C GLY A 157 -14.68 4.61 -24.15
N HIS A 158 -14.73 4.08 -25.38
CA HIS A 158 -14.13 2.81 -25.79
C HIS A 158 -12.59 2.87 -25.89
N GLU A 159 -12.02 4.07 -26.00
CA GLU A 159 -10.58 4.23 -26.03
C GLU A 159 -10.06 4.55 -24.63
N PRO A 160 -9.12 3.75 -24.10
CA PRO A 160 -8.52 4.06 -22.80
C PRO A 160 -7.66 5.34 -22.88
N PRO A 161 -7.57 6.10 -21.79
CA PRO A 161 -6.70 7.28 -21.72
C PRO A 161 -5.23 6.89 -21.95
N ALA A 162 -4.43 7.83 -22.42
CA ALA A 162 -2.98 7.60 -22.58
C ALA A 162 -2.29 7.34 -21.22
N MET A 163 -2.75 8.03 -20.18
CA MET A 163 -2.25 7.86 -18.80
C MET A 163 -3.39 8.07 -17.80
N ILE A 164 -3.29 7.38 -16.69
CA ILE A 164 -4.15 7.58 -15.52
C ILE A 164 -3.25 8.00 -14.36
N ARG A 165 -3.59 9.12 -13.73
CA ARG A 165 -2.96 9.57 -12.48
C ARG A 165 -3.85 9.19 -11.31
N VAL A 166 -3.25 8.54 -10.32
CA VAL A 166 -3.89 8.16 -9.08
C VAL A 166 -3.17 8.89 -7.95
N ARG A 167 -3.89 9.72 -7.22
CA ARG A 167 -3.41 10.43 -6.04
C ARG A 167 -4.21 10.00 -4.83
N VAL A 168 -3.52 9.49 -3.82
CA VAL A 168 -4.13 9.11 -2.55
C VAL A 168 -3.80 10.17 -1.51
N MET A 169 -4.84 10.71 -0.89
CA MET A 169 -4.71 11.71 0.16
C MET A 169 -4.96 11.06 1.51
N PHE A 170 -4.09 11.33 2.46
CA PHE A 170 -4.22 10.90 3.84
C PHE A 170 -4.71 12.05 4.71
N PRO A 171 -5.36 11.77 5.87
CA PRO A 171 -5.81 12.80 6.80
C PRO A 171 -4.66 13.67 7.31
N ALA A 172 -4.97 14.90 7.67
CA ALA A 172 -4.00 15.80 8.27
C ALA A 172 -3.35 15.17 9.52
N GLY A 173 -2.01 15.20 9.58
CA GLY A 173 -1.23 14.58 10.66
C GLY A 173 -0.88 13.10 10.44
N ASP A 174 -1.31 12.46 9.37
CA ASP A 174 -0.83 11.13 8.98
C ASP A 174 0.63 11.25 8.49
N ALA A 175 1.50 10.38 9.00
CA ALA A 175 2.90 10.36 8.60
C ALA A 175 3.14 9.71 7.23
N ARG A 176 2.12 9.04 6.66
CA ARG A 176 2.21 8.44 5.34
C ARG A 176 2.15 9.52 4.26
N HIS A 177 3.09 9.45 3.35
CA HIS A 177 3.12 10.31 2.17
C HIS A 177 3.27 9.43 0.94
N TRP A 178 2.38 9.61 -0.03
CA TRP A 178 2.40 8.83 -1.25
C TRP A 178 2.50 9.76 -2.46
N PRO A 179 3.52 9.59 -3.31
CA PRO A 179 3.63 10.35 -4.53
C PRO A 179 2.51 9.97 -5.51
N ASP A 180 2.20 10.87 -6.43
CA ASP A 180 1.24 10.58 -7.49
C ASP A 180 1.70 9.37 -8.32
N ILE A 181 0.83 8.38 -8.46
CA ILE A 181 1.03 7.27 -9.37
C ILE A 181 0.55 7.73 -10.75
N VAL A 182 1.44 7.72 -11.74
CA VAL A 182 1.08 7.88 -13.14
C VAL A 182 1.38 6.59 -13.86
N ALA A 183 0.37 5.98 -14.47
CA ALA A 183 0.50 4.73 -15.21
C ALA A 183 -0.19 4.83 -16.56
N ALA A 184 0.38 4.15 -17.55
CA ALA A 184 -0.15 4.05 -18.90
C ALA A 184 -0.60 2.62 -19.16
N PRO A 185 -1.73 2.41 -19.86
CA PRO A 185 -2.08 1.10 -20.42
C PRO A 185 -0.97 0.63 -21.35
N MET A 186 -0.47 -0.59 -21.15
CA MET A 186 0.50 -1.20 -22.05
C MET A 186 -0.20 -1.51 -23.38
N ARG A 187 0.42 -1.11 -24.46
CA ARG A 187 0.04 -1.60 -25.78
C ARG A 187 0.66 -2.98 -25.93
N ASP A 188 -0.14 -4.00 -26.18
CA ASP A 188 0.42 -5.17 -26.83
C ASP A 188 0.96 -4.66 -28.16
N SER A 189 2.27 -4.63 -28.32
CA SER A 189 2.90 -4.49 -29.62
C SER A 189 2.66 -5.81 -30.36
N ALA A 190 1.40 -6.02 -30.73
CA ALA A 190 1.02 -7.09 -31.60
C ALA A 190 1.32 -6.63 -33.03
N ASN A 191 2.39 -7.16 -33.56
CA ASN A 191 2.66 -7.37 -34.98
C ASN A 191 2.77 -6.12 -35.87
N ASP A 192 4.00 -5.68 -36.05
CA ASP A 192 4.47 -5.38 -37.40
C ASP A 192 5.10 -6.63 -38.03
#